data_74310b26bf0c7022a7005349b9b1e4b3
#
_entry.id   74310b26bf0c7022a7005349b9b1e4b3
#
_cell.length_a   1.000
_cell.length_b   1.000
_cell.length_c   1.000
_cell.angle_alpha   90.00
_cell.angle_beta   90.00
_cell.angle_gamma   90.00
#
_symmetry.space_group_name_H-M   'P 1'
#
loop_
_entity.id
_entity.type
_entity.pdbx_description
1 polymer ?
#
loop_
_entity_poly.entity_id
_entity_poly.type
_entity_poly.pdbx_seq_one_letter_code
_entity_poly.pdbx_strand_id
1 'polypeptide(L)'
;MIYDLGDTLFRIQSSDNRKQYRADKIFADYIALVEKNFKVQRRVSWYAQQLHITHKYLSESIKAASHRTPNEWIDYYVVMEIRVLLKTTAKSIKDITELLNFPNQSFLGKFFKEHVGMSPRQYRNQA
;
A
#
# COMPACT_ATOMS: atom_id res chain seq x y z
N MET A 1 4.86 30.49 -37.84
CA MET A 1 5.21 31.14 -36.60
C MET A 1 6.07 30.24 -35.77
N ILE A 2 7.20 30.76 -35.43
CA ILE A 2 8.32 29.98 -34.91
C ILE A 2 8.04 29.45 -33.49
N TYR A 3 7.24 30.15 -32.70
CA TYR A 3 7.01 29.80 -31.30
C TYR A 3 5.84 28.85 -31.03
N ASP A 4 5.07 28.50 -32.05
CA ASP A 4 3.89 27.66 -31.85
C ASP A 4 4.23 26.26 -31.39
N LEU A 5 5.30 25.66 -31.91
CA LEU A 5 5.76 24.35 -31.51
C LEU A 5 6.24 24.34 -30.05
N GLY A 6 6.96 25.39 -29.66
CA GLY A 6 7.43 25.54 -28.28
C GLY A 6 6.27 25.66 -27.29
N ASP A 7 5.27 26.45 -27.63
CA ASP A 7 4.07 26.60 -26.78
C ASP A 7 3.31 25.29 -26.65
N THR A 8 3.17 24.53 -27.73
CA THR A 8 2.49 23.24 -27.71
C THR A 8 3.21 22.25 -26.82
N LEU A 9 4.53 22.14 -26.93
CA LEU A 9 5.35 21.26 -26.08
C LEU A 9 5.28 21.67 -24.61
N PHE A 10 5.32 22.97 -24.32
CA PHE A 10 5.21 23.48 -22.97
C PHE A 10 3.86 23.10 -22.34
N ARG A 11 2.75 23.24 -23.09
CA ARG A 11 1.42 22.87 -22.60
C ARG A 11 1.31 21.38 -22.31
N ILE A 12 1.88 20.52 -23.16
CA ILE A 12 1.89 19.07 -22.96
C ILE A 12 2.67 18.72 -21.68
N GLN A 13 3.87 19.28 -21.52
CA GLN A 13 4.69 19.07 -20.32
C GLN A 13 3.97 19.55 -19.06
N SER A 14 3.34 20.73 -19.10
CA SER A 14 2.59 21.25 -17.95
C SER A 14 1.41 20.37 -17.58
N SER A 15 0.70 19.83 -18.59
CA SER A 15 -0.42 18.91 -18.36
C SER A 15 0.07 17.60 -17.72
N ASP A 16 1.16 17.03 -18.24
CA ASP A 16 1.76 15.80 -17.70
C ASP A 16 2.27 16.03 -16.28
N ASN A 17 2.91 17.18 -16.01
CA ASN A 17 3.39 17.54 -14.69
C ASN A 17 2.23 17.69 -13.70
N ARG A 18 1.10 18.25 -14.09
CA ARG A 18 -0.08 18.36 -13.24
C ARG A 18 -0.68 17.00 -12.91
N LYS A 19 -0.76 16.11 -13.90
CA LYS A 19 -1.25 14.74 -13.69
C LYS A 19 -0.34 14.00 -12.73
N GLN A 20 0.96 14.10 -12.92
CA GLN A 20 1.94 13.47 -12.04
C GLN A 20 1.85 14.05 -10.63
N TYR A 21 1.73 15.36 -10.50
CA TYR A 21 1.57 16.01 -9.20
C TYR A 21 0.32 15.52 -8.46
N ARG A 22 -0.81 15.39 -9.18
CA ARG A 22 -2.05 14.89 -8.58
C ARG A 22 -1.90 13.44 -8.13
N ALA A 23 -1.28 12.60 -8.97
CA ALA A 23 -1.03 11.21 -8.63
C ALA A 23 -0.13 11.11 -7.41
N ASP A 24 0.93 11.88 -7.35
CA ASP A 24 1.86 11.91 -6.23
C ASP A 24 1.18 12.36 -4.94
N LYS A 25 0.30 13.38 -5.03
CA LYS A 25 -0.46 13.85 -3.88
C LYS A 25 -1.44 12.79 -3.38
N ILE A 26 -2.17 12.16 -4.28
CA ILE A 26 -3.09 11.09 -3.92
C ILE A 26 -2.33 9.93 -3.28
N PHE A 27 -1.17 9.59 -3.83
CA PHE A 27 -0.31 8.55 -3.28
C PHE A 27 0.12 8.90 -1.85
N ALA A 28 0.60 10.12 -1.61
CA ALA A 28 1.01 10.55 -0.27
C ALA A 28 -0.15 10.48 0.73
N ASP A 29 -1.32 10.96 0.33
CA ASP A 29 -2.51 10.92 1.17
C ASP A 29 -2.96 9.47 1.44
N TYR A 30 -2.90 8.61 0.42
CA TYR A 30 -3.22 7.20 0.55
C TYR A 30 -2.30 6.49 1.54
N ILE A 31 -0.99 6.68 1.39
CA ILE A 31 0.00 6.05 2.28
C ILE A 31 -0.19 6.51 3.72
N ALA A 32 -0.46 7.80 3.94
CA ALA A 32 -0.73 8.31 5.29
C ALA A 32 -1.95 7.61 5.92
N LEU A 33 -3.00 7.37 5.13
CA LEU A 33 -4.17 6.64 5.62
C LEU A 33 -3.87 5.16 5.86
N VAL A 34 -3.11 4.53 4.98
CA VAL A 34 -2.72 3.12 5.14
C VAL A 34 -1.92 2.93 6.42
N GLU A 35 -0.94 3.79 6.67
CA GLU A 35 -0.12 3.71 7.88
C GLU A 35 -0.96 3.73 9.17
N LYS A 36 -2.03 4.50 9.17
CA LYS A 36 -2.91 4.62 10.33
C LYS A 36 -3.93 3.51 10.45
N ASN A 37 -4.32 2.88 9.34
CA ASN A 37 -5.53 2.04 9.31
C ASN A 37 -5.29 0.62 8.81
N PHE A 38 -4.09 0.24 8.38
CA PHE A 38 -3.86 -1.05 7.72
C PHE A 38 -4.19 -2.24 8.64
N LYS A 39 -4.09 -2.07 9.95
CA LYS A 39 -4.38 -3.16 10.89
C LYS A 39 -5.87 -3.55 10.90
N VAL A 40 -6.73 -2.61 10.56
CA VAL A 40 -8.18 -2.77 10.60
C VAL A 40 -8.80 -2.72 9.21
N GLN A 41 -8.34 -1.81 8.35
CA GLN A 41 -8.95 -1.55 7.04
C GLN A 41 -8.07 -2.11 5.92
N ARG A 42 -8.55 -3.20 5.28
CA ARG A 42 -7.83 -3.89 4.21
C ARG A 42 -8.44 -3.69 2.82
N ARG A 43 -9.59 -3.02 2.73
CA ARG A 43 -10.31 -2.84 1.47
C ARG A 43 -9.96 -1.50 0.84
N VAL A 44 -9.51 -1.55 -0.40
CA VAL A 44 -9.16 -0.35 -1.17
C VAL A 44 -10.34 0.61 -1.28
N SER A 45 -11.56 0.09 -1.42
CA SER A 45 -12.76 0.91 -1.51
C SER A 45 -12.97 1.81 -0.29
N TRP A 46 -12.60 1.34 0.91
CA TRP A 46 -12.68 2.16 2.11
C TRP A 46 -11.77 3.38 2.00
N TYR A 47 -10.53 3.18 1.53
CA TYR A 47 -9.58 4.27 1.35
C TYR A 47 -10.04 5.27 0.29
N ALA A 48 -10.60 4.77 -0.82
CA ALA A 48 -11.14 5.62 -1.86
C ALA A 48 -12.25 6.52 -1.31
N GLN A 49 -13.13 5.95 -0.48
CA GLN A 49 -14.20 6.72 0.19
C GLN A 49 -13.64 7.81 1.09
N GLN A 50 -12.61 7.49 1.86
CA GLN A 50 -11.96 8.47 2.75
C GLN A 50 -11.34 9.63 1.97
N LEU A 51 -10.82 9.34 0.79
CA LEU A 51 -10.20 10.34 -0.07
C LEU A 51 -11.19 11.03 -1.01
N HIS A 52 -12.47 10.64 -0.95
CA HIS A 52 -13.54 11.21 -1.79
C HIS A 52 -13.29 11.07 -3.28
N ILE A 53 -12.71 9.93 -3.68
CA ILE A 53 -12.45 9.59 -5.08
C ILE A 53 -12.97 8.18 -5.37
N THR A 54 -13.09 7.85 -6.66
CA THR A 54 -13.51 6.51 -7.05
C THR A 54 -12.39 5.50 -6.84
N HIS A 55 -12.76 4.24 -6.67
CA HIS A 55 -11.80 3.14 -6.59
C HIS A 55 -10.88 3.11 -7.83
N LYS A 56 -11.47 3.29 -9.01
CA LYS A 56 -10.71 3.30 -10.26
C LYS A 56 -9.68 4.43 -10.30
N TYR A 57 -10.09 5.64 -9.94
CA TYR A 57 -9.20 6.80 -9.94
C TYR A 57 -8.06 6.61 -8.93
N LEU A 58 -8.38 6.09 -7.74
CA LEU A 58 -7.36 5.77 -6.74
C LEU A 58 -6.34 4.77 -7.30
N SER A 59 -6.82 3.67 -7.88
CA SER A 59 -5.94 2.61 -8.41
C SER A 59 -5.03 3.14 -9.52
N GLU A 60 -5.58 3.93 -10.44
CA GLU A 60 -4.80 4.54 -11.52
C GLU A 60 -3.74 5.50 -10.97
N SER A 61 -4.11 6.32 -9.97
CA SER A 61 -3.19 7.29 -9.37
C SER A 61 -2.05 6.61 -8.62
N ILE A 62 -2.36 5.60 -7.82
CA ILE A 62 -1.35 4.85 -7.06
C ILE A 62 -0.38 4.15 -8.00
N LYS A 63 -0.90 3.53 -9.05
CA LYS A 63 -0.07 2.85 -10.05
C LYS A 63 0.81 3.84 -10.81
N ALA A 64 0.27 4.99 -11.18
CA ALA A 64 1.04 6.03 -11.87
C ALA A 64 2.17 6.59 -10.98
N ALA A 65 1.92 6.77 -9.69
CA ALA A 65 2.90 7.34 -8.77
C ALA A 65 3.96 6.34 -8.30
N SER A 66 3.58 5.05 -8.13
CA SER A 66 4.44 4.08 -7.43
C SER A 66 4.73 2.81 -8.22
N HIS A 67 4.09 2.60 -9.36
CA HIS A 67 4.17 1.37 -10.16
C HIS A 67 3.67 0.13 -9.42
N ARG A 68 2.89 0.32 -8.35
CA ARG A 68 2.29 -0.74 -7.56
C ARG A 68 0.81 -0.46 -7.37
N THR A 69 0.03 -1.51 -7.10
CA THR A 69 -1.40 -1.39 -6.83
C THR A 69 -1.65 -0.94 -5.39
N PRO A 70 -2.82 -0.38 -5.10
CA PRO A 70 -3.19 -0.07 -3.71
C PRO A 70 -3.14 -1.29 -2.79
N ASN A 71 -3.59 -2.46 -3.24
CA ASN A 71 -3.55 -3.69 -2.44
C ASN A 71 -2.12 -4.10 -2.11
N GLU A 72 -1.20 -3.98 -3.06
CA GLU A 72 0.20 -4.30 -2.81
C GLU A 72 0.78 -3.43 -1.70
N TRP A 73 0.38 -2.18 -1.60
CA TRP A 73 0.84 -1.29 -0.53
C TRP A 73 0.25 -1.69 0.82
N ILE A 74 -1.03 -2.03 0.88
CA ILE A 74 -1.66 -2.51 2.12
C ILE A 74 -0.94 -3.78 2.59
N ASP A 75 -0.73 -4.73 1.70
CA ASP A 75 -0.05 -5.98 2.01
C ASP A 75 1.39 -5.74 2.50
N TYR A 76 2.08 -4.79 1.89
CA TYR A 76 3.42 -4.40 2.30
C TYR A 76 3.46 -3.97 3.76
N TYR A 77 2.55 -3.08 4.17
CA TYR A 77 2.50 -2.60 5.56
C TYR A 77 2.13 -3.72 6.53
N VAL A 78 1.19 -4.59 6.14
CA VAL A 78 0.80 -5.74 6.96
C VAL A 78 1.99 -6.69 7.16
N VAL A 79 2.67 -7.03 6.08
CA VAL A 79 3.84 -7.93 6.14
C VAL A 79 4.94 -7.34 7.01
N MET A 80 5.23 -6.05 6.85
CA MET A 80 6.25 -5.37 7.63
C MET A 80 5.92 -5.40 9.12
N GLU A 81 4.65 -5.18 9.48
CA GLU A 81 4.22 -5.23 10.88
C GLU A 81 4.37 -6.64 11.46
N ILE A 82 3.98 -7.67 10.69
CA ILE A 82 4.18 -9.05 11.12
C ILE A 82 5.67 -9.32 11.39
N ARG A 83 6.53 -8.91 10.48
CA ARG A 83 7.99 -9.07 10.63
C ARG A 83 8.50 -8.41 11.91
N VAL A 84 8.10 -7.17 12.15
CA VAL A 84 8.50 -6.43 13.35
C VAL A 84 8.04 -7.16 14.60
N LEU A 85 6.78 -7.56 14.66
CA LEU A 85 6.23 -8.26 15.82
C LEU A 85 6.90 -9.61 16.07
N LEU A 86 7.22 -10.35 15.01
CA LEU A 86 7.92 -11.63 15.12
C LEU A 86 9.32 -11.49 15.69
N LYS A 87 10.04 -10.43 15.30
CA LYS A 87 11.44 -10.23 15.69
C LYS A 87 11.63 -9.44 16.97
N THR A 88 10.72 -8.53 17.29
CA THR A 88 10.90 -7.61 18.41
C THR A 88 10.05 -7.92 19.63
N THR A 89 9.12 -8.88 19.52
CA THR A 89 8.24 -9.24 20.62
C THR A 89 8.22 -10.76 20.83
N ALA A 90 7.75 -11.16 22.01
CA ALA A 90 7.49 -12.57 22.34
C ALA A 90 6.03 -12.95 22.07
N LYS A 91 5.26 -12.11 21.38
CA LYS A 91 3.86 -12.38 21.10
C LYS A 91 3.71 -13.68 20.32
N SER A 92 2.69 -14.48 20.70
CA SER A 92 2.38 -15.70 19.96
C SER A 92 1.85 -15.39 18.58
N ILE A 93 1.88 -16.36 17.67
CA ILE A 93 1.26 -16.22 16.37
C ILE A 93 -0.24 -15.92 16.52
N LYS A 94 -0.88 -16.53 17.51
CA LYS A 94 -2.28 -16.25 17.85
C LYS A 94 -2.49 -14.77 18.20
N ASP A 95 -1.63 -14.22 19.05
CA ASP A 95 -1.72 -12.81 19.46
C ASP A 95 -1.55 -11.88 18.27
N ILE A 96 -0.59 -12.17 17.39
CA ILE A 96 -0.34 -11.36 16.19
C ILE A 96 -1.55 -11.45 15.25
N THR A 97 -2.12 -12.64 15.09
CA THR A 97 -3.32 -12.86 14.28
C THR A 97 -4.47 -11.96 14.75
N GLU A 98 -4.70 -11.94 16.06
CA GLU A 98 -5.76 -11.11 16.66
C GLU A 98 -5.46 -9.62 16.53
N LEU A 99 -4.23 -9.22 16.80
CA LEU A 99 -3.80 -7.82 16.73
C LEU A 99 -3.98 -7.24 15.34
N LEU A 100 -3.71 -8.03 14.30
CA LEU A 100 -3.80 -7.59 12.91
C LEU A 100 -5.12 -7.96 12.24
N ASN A 101 -6.08 -8.45 13.01
CA ASN A 101 -7.42 -8.76 12.54
C ASN A 101 -7.49 -9.77 11.39
N PHE A 102 -6.62 -10.78 11.41
CA PHE A 102 -6.75 -11.92 10.51
C PHE A 102 -7.84 -12.87 11.01
N PRO A 103 -8.54 -13.56 10.10
CA PRO A 103 -9.59 -14.49 10.51
C PRO A 103 -9.12 -15.61 11.42
N ASN A 104 -7.91 -16.15 11.18
CA ASN A 104 -7.32 -17.22 11.97
C ASN A 104 -5.82 -17.31 11.68
N GLN A 105 -5.14 -18.15 12.46
CA GLN A 105 -3.68 -18.34 12.34
C GLN A 105 -3.27 -18.94 11.00
N SER A 106 -4.07 -19.85 10.47
CA SER A 106 -3.78 -20.50 9.19
C SER A 106 -3.78 -19.49 8.04
N PHE A 107 -4.72 -18.55 8.08
CA PHE A 107 -4.81 -17.49 7.07
C PHE A 107 -3.59 -16.57 7.14
N LEU A 108 -3.22 -16.14 8.34
CA LEU A 108 -2.03 -15.31 8.54
C LEU A 108 -0.78 -16.04 8.06
N GLY A 109 -0.62 -17.31 8.42
CA GLY A 109 0.53 -18.10 8.02
C GLY A 109 0.67 -18.22 6.52
N LYS A 110 -0.44 -18.49 5.84
CA LYS A 110 -0.45 -18.59 4.37
C LYS A 110 -0.12 -17.25 3.72
N PHE A 111 -0.74 -16.18 4.20
CA PHE A 111 -0.48 -14.82 3.71
C PHE A 111 1.00 -14.47 3.85
N PHE A 112 1.56 -14.69 5.03
CA PHE A 112 2.96 -14.36 5.31
C PHE A 112 3.90 -15.19 4.44
N LYS A 113 3.64 -16.50 4.31
CA LYS A 113 4.48 -17.39 3.50
C LYS A 113 4.43 -17.01 2.01
N GLU A 114 3.28 -16.61 1.50
CA GLU A 114 3.16 -16.15 0.11
C GLU A 114 4.00 -14.92 -0.15
N HIS A 115 4.09 -14.00 0.81
CA HIS A 115 4.82 -12.74 0.64
C HIS A 115 6.30 -12.83 1.02
N VAL A 116 6.67 -13.68 1.95
CA VAL A 116 8.02 -13.72 2.51
C VAL A 116 8.81 -14.97 2.09
N GLY A 117 8.09 -16.05 1.73
CA GLY A 117 8.71 -17.30 1.31
C GLY A 117 8.96 -18.29 2.43
N MET A 118 8.62 -17.96 3.66
CA MET A 118 8.75 -18.88 4.81
C MET A 118 7.62 -18.63 5.81
N SER A 119 7.37 -19.61 6.67
CA SER A 119 6.34 -19.47 7.69
C SER A 119 6.73 -18.43 8.74
N PRO A 120 5.75 -17.87 9.49
CA PRO A 120 6.05 -16.97 10.60
C PRO A 120 7.01 -17.57 11.62
N ARG A 121 6.83 -18.83 11.96
CA ARG A 121 7.69 -19.51 12.94
C ARG A 121 9.12 -19.62 12.43
N GLN A 122 9.28 -20.02 11.17
CA GLN A 122 10.61 -20.09 10.54
C GLN A 122 11.29 -18.73 10.52
N TYR A 123 10.54 -17.69 10.16
CA TYR A 123 11.05 -16.32 10.14
C TYR A 123 11.50 -15.89 11.55
N ARG A 124 10.68 -16.13 12.56
CA ARG A 124 11.01 -15.79 13.96
C ARG A 124 12.30 -16.46 14.43
N ASN A 125 12.48 -17.72 14.06
CA ASN A 125 13.63 -18.51 14.49
C ASN A 125 14.88 -18.30 13.64
N GLN A 126 14.77 -17.57 12.54
CA GLN A 126 15.89 -17.23 11.69
C GLN A 126 16.79 -16.20 12.37
N ALA A 127 18.09 -16.43 12.34
CA ALA A 127 19.06 -15.55 13.00
C ALA A 127 19.19 -14.19 12.33
#